data_6aca60dc0a309a1cc50a836af67ab3dd
#
_entry.id   6aca60dc0a309a1cc50a836af67ab3dd
#
_cell.length_a   1.000
_cell.length_b   1.000
_cell.length_c   1.000
_cell.angle_alpha   90.00
_cell.angle_beta   90.00
_cell.angle_gamma   90.00
#
_symmetry.space_group_name_H-M   'P 1'
#
loop_
_entity.id
_entity.type
_entity.pdbx_description
1 polymer ?
#
loop_
_entity_poly.entity_id
_entity_poly.type
_entity_poly.pdbx_seq_one_letter_code
_entity_poly.pdbx_strand_id
1 'polypeptide(L)'
;DLLESRGLGDVYKRQFFCWLEENAYALINGNVELRIEAIKRSCQIKARIVENDELEHGDRALLNLGHTFCHALEAVTNYSDILLHGEGVSIGCNLAFDVSARLGLCSQEVPSRVRNHYKSINIATDISQINGFVGNTERIYDLMAQDKKVVNGVIRFILASDIGKAMVQENVSKDLIIEVLQDSLER
;
A
#
# COMPACT_ATOMS: atom_id res chain seq x y z
N ASP A 1 0.31 5.88 -27.30
CA ASP A 1 -0.49 6.88 -26.64
C ASP A 1 -0.93 6.49 -25.24
N LEU A 2 -2.12 5.90 -24.96
CA LEU A 2 -2.50 5.53 -23.58
C LEU A 2 -1.64 4.40 -23.00
N LEU A 3 -1.21 3.44 -23.81
CA LEU A 3 -0.33 2.35 -23.41
C LEU A 3 1.11 2.84 -23.17
N GLU A 4 1.60 3.77 -23.99
CA GLU A 4 2.91 4.40 -23.79
C GLU A 4 2.92 5.30 -22.54
N SER A 5 1.84 6.07 -22.30
CA SER A 5 1.73 6.92 -21.10
C SER A 5 1.66 6.11 -19.80
N ARG A 6 1.00 4.94 -19.80
CA ARG A 6 0.99 4.00 -18.67
C ARG A 6 2.37 3.41 -18.41
N GLY A 7 3.06 2.94 -19.46
CA GLY A 7 4.41 2.40 -19.34
C GLY A 7 5.42 3.42 -18.79
N LEU A 8 5.36 4.66 -19.24
CA LEU A 8 6.19 5.75 -18.73
C LEU A 8 5.86 6.09 -17.27
N GLY A 9 4.56 6.13 -16.89
CA GLY A 9 4.13 6.36 -15.52
C GLY A 9 4.69 5.32 -14.55
N ASP A 10 4.67 4.05 -14.92
CA ASP A 10 5.17 2.94 -14.11
C ASP A 10 6.70 2.97 -13.97
N VAL A 11 7.42 3.34 -15.03
CA VAL A 11 8.88 3.55 -14.97
C VAL A 11 9.24 4.68 -14.01
N TYR A 12 8.54 5.82 -14.03
CA TYR A 12 8.78 6.93 -13.11
C TYR A 12 8.51 6.58 -11.65
N LYS A 13 7.46 5.82 -11.37
CA LYS A 13 7.14 5.35 -10.00
C LYS A 13 8.23 4.43 -9.46
N ARG A 14 8.71 3.49 -10.28
CA ARG A 14 9.83 2.60 -9.92
C ARG A 14 11.13 3.38 -9.71
N GLN A 15 11.45 4.33 -10.57
CA GLN A 15 12.62 5.20 -10.41
C GLN A 15 12.53 6.03 -9.13
N PHE A 16 11.34 6.53 -8.78
CA PHE A 16 11.14 7.26 -7.54
C PHE A 16 11.33 6.36 -6.31
N PHE A 17 10.86 5.12 -6.36
CA PHE A 17 11.10 4.16 -5.28
C PHE A 17 12.60 3.87 -5.10
N CYS A 18 13.34 3.60 -6.18
CA CYS A 18 14.80 3.41 -6.11
C CYS A 18 15.50 4.66 -5.52
N TRP A 19 15.09 5.85 -5.94
CA TRP A 19 15.63 7.09 -5.40
C TRP A 19 15.33 7.25 -3.90
N LEU A 20 14.16 6.83 -3.44
CA LEU A 20 13.81 6.82 -2.01
C LEU A 20 14.69 5.82 -1.24
N GLU A 21 14.95 4.63 -1.77
CA GLU A 21 15.85 3.65 -1.14
C GLU A 21 17.26 4.25 -0.94
N GLU A 22 17.79 4.94 -1.95
CA GLU A 22 19.12 5.55 -1.89
C GLU A 22 19.22 6.72 -0.91
N ASN A 23 18.12 7.47 -0.72
CA ASN A 23 18.12 8.72 0.04
C ASN A 23 17.35 8.64 1.37
N ALA A 24 16.75 7.49 1.69
CA ALA A 24 15.83 7.32 2.82
C ALA A 24 16.42 7.77 4.16
N TYR A 25 17.64 7.36 4.46
CA TYR A 25 18.32 7.73 5.70
C TYR A 25 18.46 9.25 5.85
N ALA A 26 18.94 9.94 4.82
CA ALA A 26 19.12 11.39 4.85
C ALA A 26 17.77 12.14 4.93
N LEU A 27 16.73 11.62 4.25
CA LEU A 27 15.35 12.15 4.32
C LEU A 27 14.82 12.15 5.75
N ILE A 28 14.91 11.01 6.43
CA ILE A 28 14.41 10.86 7.80
C ILE A 28 15.23 11.71 8.76
N ASN A 29 16.55 11.79 8.60
CA ASN A 29 17.44 12.57 9.45
C ASN A 29 17.48 14.08 9.14
N GLY A 30 16.52 14.58 8.38
CA GLY A 30 16.23 16.01 8.29
C GLY A 30 16.89 16.75 7.14
N ASN A 31 17.41 16.08 6.13
CA ASN A 31 17.90 16.76 4.93
C ASN A 31 16.74 17.47 4.21
N VAL A 32 16.72 18.80 4.30
CA VAL A 32 15.63 19.64 3.80
C VAL A 32 15.52 19.57 2.27
N GLU A 33 16.63 19.57 1.57
CA GLU A 33 16.66 19.55 0.10
C GLU A 33 16.06 18.25 -0.44
N LEU A 34 16.46 17.12 0.14
CA LEU A 34 15.91 15.81 -0.24
C LEU A 34 14.42 15.68 0.12
N ARG A 35 13.98 16.26 1.25
CA ARG A 35 12.56 16.31 1.61
C ARG A 35 11.75 17.11 0.60
N ILE A 36 12.24 18.28 0.18
CA ILE A 36 11.59 19.09 -0.85
C ILE A 36 11.50 18.31 -2.17
N GLU A 37 12.58 17.65 -2.58
CA GLU A 37 12.58 16.85 -3.81
C GLU A 37 11.61 15.65 -3.72
N ALA A 38 11.55 14.94 -2.59
CA ALA A 38 10.60 13.84 -2.36
C ALA A 38 9.13 14.32 -2.47
N ILE A 39 8.81 15.45 -1.83
CA ILE A 39 7.48 16.06 -1.88
C ILE A 39 7.13 16.45 -3.32
N LYS A 40 8.06 17.14 -4.02
CA LYS A 40 7.86 17.55 -5.40
C LYS A 40 7.57 16.37 -6.33
N ARG A 41 8.36 15.29 -6.26
CA ARG A 41 8.16 14.07 -7.05
C ARG A 41 6.82 13.40 -6.73
N SER A 42 6.48 13.28 -5.45
CA SER A 42 5.19 12.74 -5.01
C SER A 42 4.01 13.54 -5.56
N CYS A 43 4.06 14.88 -5.47
CA CYS A 43 3.03 15.75 -6.02
C CYS A 43 2.92 15.63 -7.54
N GLN A 44 4.05 15.57 -8.26
CA GLN A 44 4.06 15.41 -9.71
C GLN A 44 3.46 14.08 -10.16
N ILE A 45 3.79 12.97 -9.47
CA ILE A 45 3.21 11.66 -9.77
C ILE A 45 1.70 11.69 -9.54
N LYS A 46 1.26 12.25 -8.39
CA LYS A 46 -0.17 12.35 -8.05
C LYS A 46 -0.91 13.23 -9.06
N ALA A 47 -0.37 14.40 -9.41
CA ALA A 47 -0.99 15.32 -10.37
C ALA A 47 -1.22 14.64 -11.72
N ARG A 48 -0.22 13.96 -12.28
CA ARG A 48 -0.37 13.22 -13.55
C ARG A 48 -1.46 12.15 -13.51
N ILE A 49 -1.61 11.45 -12.38
CA ILE A 49 -2.64 10.42 -12.24
C ILE A 49 -4.04 11.07 -12.16
N VAL A 50 -4.17 12.18 -11.42
CA VAL A 50 -5.43 12.91 -11.27
C VAL A 50 -5.83 13.59 -12.58
N GLU A 51 -4.89 14.20 -13.31
CA GLU A 51 -5.13 14.81 -14.63
C GLU A 51 -5.67 13.81 -15.65
N ASN A 52 -5.20 12.55 -15.59
CA ASN A 52 -5.66 11.49 -16.48
C ASN A 52 -6.99 10.86 -16.06
N ASP A 53 -7.44 11.06 -14.81
CA ASP A 53 -8.65 10.44 -14.24
C ASP A 53 -9.25 11.29 -13.12
N GLU A 54 -9.85 12.44 -13.48
CA GLU A 54 -10.47 13.36 -12.51
C GLU A 54 -11.63 12.73 -11.71
N LEU A 55 -12.38 11.82 -12.34
CA LEU A 55 -13.61 11.25 -11.77
C LEU A 55 -13.42 9.91 -11.04
N GLU A 56 -12.17 9.44 -10.93
CA GLU A 56 -11.83 8.19 -10.24
C GLU A 56 -12.51 6.94 -10.84
N HIS A 57 -12.65 6.89 -12.16
CA HIS A 57 -13.20 5.75 -12.87
C HIS A 57 -12.15 4.74 -13.37
N GLY A 58 -10.86 5.03 -13.19
CA GLY A 58 -9.74 4.23 -13.70
C GLY A 58 -8.49 4.27 -12.83
N ASP A 59 -7.42 4.84 -13.38
CA ASP A 59 -6.07 4.77 -12.78
C ASP A 59 -5.93 5.50 -11.43
N ARG A 60 -6.81 6.46 -11.10
CA ARG A 60 -6.77 7.13 -9.81
C ARG A 60 -7.06 6.19 -8.65
N ALA A 61 -7.87 5.15 -8.86
CA ALA A 61 -8.10 4.12 -7.84
C ALA A 61 -6.80 3.44 -7.39
N LEU A 62 -5.78 3.38 -8.27
CA LEU A 62 -4.48 2.76 -7.98
C LEU A 62 -3.67 3.52 -6.92
N LEU A 63 -4.00 4.80 -6.65
CA LEU A 63 -3.43 5.56 -5.53
C LEU A 63 -3.80 4.98 -4.16
N ASN A 64 -4.81 4.11 -4.12
CA ASN A 64 -5.28 3.46 -2.90
C ASN A 64 -4.61 2.10 -2.63
N LEU A 65 -3.39 1.84 -3.14
CA LEU A 65 -2.63 0.65 -2.77
C LEU A 65 -2.52 0.55 -1.23
N GLY A 66 -2.93 -0.59 -0.67
CA GLY A 66 -2.92 -0.82 0.77
C GLY A 66 -4.08 -0.19 1.57
N HIS A 67 -4.86 0.74 1.01
CA HIS A 67 -5.89 1.47 1.76
C HIS A 67 -7.04 0.58 2.25
N THR A 68 -7.39 -0.50 1.56
CA THR A 68 -8.42 -1.44 2.02
C THR A 68 -8.03 -2.07 3.36
N PHE A 69 -6.76 -2.43 3.52
CA PHE A 69 -6.21 -2.93 4.79
C PHE A 69 -6.09 -1.80 5.82
N CYS A 70 -5.56 -0.64 5.43
CA CYS A 70 -5.40 0.52 6.29
C CYS A 70 -6.72 0.92 6.97
N HIS A 71 -7.78 1.13 6.20
CA HIS A 71 -9.09 1.53 6.74
C HIS A 71 -9.67 0.48 7.69
N ALA A 72 -9.48 -0.82 7.41
CA ALA A 72 -9.91 -1.86 8.32
C ALA A 72 -9.13 -1.84 9.64
N LEU A 73 -7.81 -1.62 9.59
CA LEU A 73 -6.96 -1.47 10.78
C LEU A 73 -7.33 -0.24 11.59
N GLU A 74 -7.58 0.91 10.95
CA GLU A 74 -8.07 2.13 11.60
C GLU A 74 -9.43 1.90 12.27
N ALA A 75 -10.33 1.17 11.62
CA ALA A 75 -11.64 0.85 12.18
C ALA A 75 -11.53 -0.12 13.37
N VAL A 76 -10.63 -1.12 13.33
CA VAL A 76 -10.38 -2.01 14.49
C VAL A 76 -9.82 -1.23 15.67
N THR A 77 -8.97 -0.24 15.43
CA THR A 77 -8.41 0.64 16.48
C THR A 77 -9.34 1.79 16.84
N ASN A 78 -10.60 1.80 16.36
CA ASN A 78 -11.59 2.84 16.57
C ASN A 78 -11.10 4.24 16.15
N TYR A 79 -10.29 4.34 15.10
CA TYR A 79 -9.70 5.61 14.61
C TYR A 79 -8.97 6.39 15.72
N SER A 80 -8.36 5.68 16.65
CA SER A 80 -7.62 6.26 17.78
C SER A 80 -6.16 6.54 17.40
N ASP A 81 -5.44 7.24 18.28
CA ASP A 81 -4.02 7.55 18.10
C ASP A 81 -3.09 6.32 18.23
N ILE A 82 -3.66 5.11 18.43
CA ILE A 82 -2.91 3.83 18.47
C ILE A 82 -2.29 3.52 17.10
N LEU A 83 -2.97 3.94 16.01
CA LEU A 83 -2.52 3.76 14.64
C LEU A 83 -2.68 5.07 13.87
N LEU A 84 -1.57 5.68 13.51
CA LEU A 84 -1.60 6.84 12.62
C LEU A 84 -1.90 6.40 11.19
N HIS A 85 -2.62 7.21 10.43
CA HIS A 85 -2.99 6.90 9.04
C HIS A 85 -1.80 6.46 8.19
N GLY A 86 -0.67 7.19 8.26
CA GLY A 86 0.53 6.84 7.51
C GLY A 86 1.13 5.48 7.88
N GLU A 87 1.05 5.08 9.15
CA GLU A 87 1.45 3.76 9.63
C GLU A 87 0.49 2.69 9.09
N GLY A 88 -0.82 2.95 9.14
CA GLY A 88 -1.84 2.08 8.57
C GLY A 88 -1.63 1.86 7.07
N VAL A 89 -1.30 2.93 6.32
CA VAL A 89 -0.99 2.83 4.88
C VAL A 89 0.28 2.02 4.65
N SER A 90 1.33 2.20 5.44
CA SER A 90 2.58 1.44 5.27
C SER A 90 2.39 -0.06 5.52
N ILE A 91 1.70 -0.43 6.59
CA ILE A 91 1.32 -1.82 6.88
C ILE A 91 0.44 -2.36 5.75
N GLY A 92 -0.59 -1.61 5.35
CA GLY A 92 -1.51 -2.00 4.28
C GLY A 92 -0.82 -2.22 2.93
N CYS A 93 0.17 -1.39 2.58
CA CYS A 93 0.99 -1.60 1.39
C CYS A 93 1.77 -2.92 1.45
N ASN A 94 2.39 -3.23 2.59
CA ASN A 94 3.10 -4.49 2.77
C ASN A 94 2.16 -5.70 2.65
N LEU A 95 0.97 -5.64 3.26
CA LEU A 95 -0.07 -6.66 3.12
C LEU A 95 -0.52 -6.83 1.66
N ALA A 96 -0.72 -5.73 0.93
CA ALA A 96 -1.09 -5.77 -0.49
C ALA A 96 -0.01 -6.44 -1.35
N PHE A 97 1.27 -6.20 -1.08
CA PHE A 97 2.37 -6.89 -1.74
C PHE A 97 2.45 -8.37 -1.35
N ASP A 98 2.23 -8.73 -0.09
CA ASP A 98 2.19 -10.13 0.35
C ASP A 98 1.06 -10.91 -0.34
N VAL A 99 -0.14 -10.34 -0.43
CA VAL A 99 -1.26 -10.91 -1.19
C VAL A 99 -0.90 -11.04 -2.67
N SER A 100 -0.29 -10.01 -3.26
CA SER A 100 0.15 -10.04 -4.67
C SER A 100 1.10 -11.20 -4.97
N ALA A 101 2.09 -11.41 -4.11
CA ALA A 101 3.05 -12.49 -4.26
C ALA A 101 2.42 -13.88 -4.08
N ARG A 102 1.48 -14.05 -3.14
CA ARG A 102 0.76 -15.32 -2.94
C ARG A 102 -0.19 -15.65 -4.09
N LEU A 103 -0.74 -14.64 -4.75
CA LEU A 103 -1.52 -14.80 -5.98
C LEU A 103 -0.63 -15.03 -7.22
N GLY A 104 0.70 -14.98 -7.09
CA GLY A 104 1.62 -15.10 -8.21
C GLY A 104 1.64 -13.89 -9.16
N LEU A 105 1.11 -12.74 -8.72
CA LEU A 105 1.11 -11.50 -9.50
C LEU A 105 2.51 -10.88 -9.59
N CYS A 106 3.33 -11.07 -8.56
CA CYS A 106 4.73 -10.65 -8.52
C CYS A 106 5.62 -11.71 -7.87
N SER A 107 6.94 -11.58 -8.02
CA SER A 107 7.89 -12.48 -7.34
C SER A 107 7.95 -12.20 -5.84
N GLN A 108 8.38 -13.19 -5.04
CA GLN A 108 8.55 -13.06 -3.59
C GLN A 108 9.64 -12.03 -3.20
N GLU A 109 10.48 -11.63 -4.12
CA GLU A 109 11.50 -10.60 -3.90
C GLU A 109 10.89 -9.21 -3.77
N VAL A 110 9.75 -8.94 -4.44
CA VAL A 110 9.10 -7.63 -4.44
C VAL A 110 8.61 -7.23 -3.05
N PRO A 111 7.75 -8.01 -2.35
CA PRO A 111 7.34 -7.68 -0.99
C PRO A 111 8.52 -7.63 -0.01
N SER A 112 9.52 -8.50 -0.17
CA SER A 112 10.73 -8.49 0.66
C SER A 112 11.52 -7.19 0.52
N ARG A 113 11.68 -6.68 -0.71
CA ARG A 113 12.37 -5.43 -0.99
C ARG A 113 11.62 -4.22 -0.40
N VAL A 114 10.30 -4.16 -0.57
CA VAL A 114 9.47 -3.08 -0.01
C VAL A 114 9.55 -3.08 1.51
N ARG A 115 9.40 -4.23 2.14
CA ARG A 115 9.49 -4.39 3.59
C ARG A 115 10.85 -3.99 4.13
N ASN A 116 11.94 -4.41 3.49
CA ASN A 116 13.30 -4.05 3.90
C ASN A 116 13.55 -2.54 3.80
N HIS A 117 13.04 -1.88 2.75
CA HIS A 117 13.12 -0.43 2.63
C HIS A 117 12.42 0.26 3.79
N TYR A 118 11.19 -0.10 4.12
CA TYR A 118 10.44 0.50 5.23
C TYR A 118 11.11 0.24 6.58
N LYS A 119 11.57 -1.00 6.83
CA LYS A 119 12.32 -1.34 8.05
C LYS A 119 13.62 -0.53 8.20
N SER A 120 14.32 -0.24 7.11
CA SER A 120 15.57 0.54 7.12
C SER A 120 15.40 1.97 7.64
N ILE A 121 14.18 2.48 7.64
CA ILE A 121 13.81 3.83 8.09
C ILE A 121 12.81 3.80 9.26
N ASN A 122 12.70 2.67 9.95
CA ASN A 122 11.83 2.47 11.10
C ASN A 122 10.34 2.76 10.85
N ILE A 123 9.84 2.47 9.64
CA ILE A 123 8.41 2.53 9.32
C ILE A 123 7.80 1.15 9.55
N ALA A 124 6.63 1.12 10.21
CA ALA A 124 5.90 -0.11 10.49
C ALA A 124 5.51 -0.86 9.21
N THR A 125 5.68 -2.17 9.21
CA THR A 125 5.43 -3.06 8.07
C THR A 125 4.44 -4.17 8.37
N ASP A 126 4.18 -4.43 9.64
CA ASP A 126 3.37 -5.56 10.09
C ASP A 126 2.42 -5.14 11.23
N ILE A 127 1.28 -5.83 11.32
CA ILE A 127 0.22 -5.54 12.31
C ILE A 127 0.75 -5.72 13.74
N SER A 128 1.65 -6.69 13.95
CA SER A 128 2.30 -6.93 15.26
C SER A 128 3.03 -5.71 15.83
N GLN A 129 3.38 -4.73 15.01
CA GLN A 129 4.08 -3.51 15.41
C GLN A 129 3.13 -2.40 15.90
N ILE A 130 1.81 -2.60 15.81
CA ILE A 130 0.82 -1.66 16.32
C ILE A 130 0.72 -1.84 17.84
N ASN A 131 1.26 -0.90 18.61
CA ASN A 131 1.26 -0.95 20.06
C ASN A 131 -0.16 -0.95 20.63
N GLY A 132 -0.49 -1.96 21.45
CA GLY A 132 -1.82 -2.07 22.06
C GLY A 132 -2.91 -2.52 21.09
N PHE A 133 -2.56 -3.08 19.94
CA PHE A 133 -3.53 -3.63 19.01
C PHE A 133 -4.31 -4.77 19.66
N VAL A 134 -5.64 -4.64 19.65
CA VAL A 134 -6.57 -5.67 20.10
C VAL A 134 -7.53 -5.98 18.97
N GLY A 135 -7.24 -7.04 18.22
CA GLY A 135 -8.05 -7.45 17.08
C GLY A 135 -7.66 -8.86 16.63
N ASN A 136 -8.45 -9.41 15.74
CA ASN A 136 -8.16 -10.67 15.09
C ASN A 136 -8.41 -10.54 13.57
N THR A 137 -7.93 -11.50 12.82
CA THR A 137 -7.99 -11.52 11.36
C THR A 137 -9.41 -11.50 10.82
N GLU A 138 -10.34 -12.23 11.45
CA GLU A 138 -11.75 -12.26 11.07
C GLU A 138 -12.39 -10.86 11.17
N ARG A 139 -12.16 -10.17 12.29
CA ARG A 139 -12.68 -8.82 12.49
C ARG A 139 -12.13 -7.83 11.48
N ILE A 140 -10.84 -7.91 11.15
CA ILE A 140 -10.22 -7.07 10.11
C ILE A 140 -10.89 -7.36 8.77
N TYR A 141 -11.04 -8.63 8.40
CA TYR A 141 -11.68 -9.02 7.15
C TYR A 141 -13.12 -8.53 7.04
N ASP A 142 -13.93 -8.70 8.12
CA ASP A 142 -15.31 -8.25 8.16
C ASP A 142 -15.44 -6.74 7.95
N LEU A 143 -14.51 -5.94 8.50
CA LEU A 143 -14.48 -4.51 8.30
C LEU A 143 -14.08 -4.14 6.86
N MET A 144 -13.16 -4.89 6.23
CA MET A 144 -12.87 -4.71 4.80
C MET A 144 -14.10 -4.98 3.93
N ALA A 145 -14.90 -5.99 4.27
CA ALA A 145 -16.13 -6.33 3.56
C ALA A 145 -17.25 -5.28 3.74
N GLN A 146 -17.19 -4.45 4.78
CA GLN A 146 -18.14 -3.36 5.05
C GLN A 146 -17.72 -2.02 4.42
N ASP A 147 -16.51 -1.90 3.87
CA ASP A 147 -16.05 -0.66 3.24
C ASP A 147 -16.91 -0.33 1.99
N LYS A 148 -17.15 0.97 1.77
CA LYS A 148 -17.91 1.51 0.63
C LYS A 148 -17.38 1.10 -0.75
N LYS A 149 -16.17 0.56 -0.82
CA LYS A 149 -15.53 0.04 -2.04
C LYS A 149 -16.02 -1.36 -2.44
N VAL A 150 -16.90 -1.98 -1.66
CA VAL A 150 -17.53 -3.26 -1.99
C VAL A 150 -18.62 -3.03 -3.04
N VAL A 151 -18.38 -3.49 -4.25
CA VAL A 151 -19.36 -3.45 -5.34
C VAL A 151 -20.01 -4.83 -5.46
N ASN A 152 -21.32 -4.90 -5.30
CA ASN A 152 -22.08 -6.17 -5.36
C ASN A 152 -21.57 -7.26 -4.40
N GLY A 153 -21.08 -6.90 -3.22
CA GLY A 153 -20.57 -7.86 -2.24
C GLY A 153 -19.14 -8.36 -2.51
N VAL A 154 -18.44 -7.83 -3.52
CA VAL A 154 -17.06 -8.21 -3.85
C VAL A 154 -16.08 -7.13 -3.40
N ILE A 155 -15.12 -7.50 -2.58
CA ILE A 155 -14.04 -6.59 -2.16
C ILE A 155 -13.10 -6.38 -3.34
N ARG A 156 -12.84 -5.11 -3.67
CA ARG A 156 -11.87 -4.71 -4.70
C ARG A 156 -10.56 -4.34 -4.01
N PHE A 157 -9.53 -5.12 -4.26
CA PHE A 157 -8.18 -4.83 -3.78
C PHE A 157 -7.38 -4.07 -4.84
N ILE A 158 -6.57 -3.12 -4.40
CA ILE A 158 -5.49 -2.60 -5.21
C ILE A 158 -4.25 -3.40 -4.83
N LEU A 159 -3.77 -4.19 -5.77
CA LEU A 159 -2.59 -5.05 -5.65
C LEU A 159 -1.51 -4.59 -6.62
N ALA A 160 -0.35 -5.27 -6.64
CA ALA A 160 0.77 -4.87 -7.48
C ALA A 160 1.41 -6.07 -8.20
N SER A 161 1.70 -5.90 -9.48
CA SER A 161 2.50 -6.86 -10.25
C SER A 161 4.02 -6.60 -10.17
N ASP A 162 4.41 -5.40 -9.74
CA ASP A 162 5.80 -4.99 -9.48
C ASP A 162 5.80 -3.66 -8.71
N ILE A 163 6.95 -3.20 -8.23
CA ILE A 163 7.10 -1.86 -7.69
C ILE A 163 6.79 -0.83 -8.79
N GLY A 164 5.83 0.04 -8.53
CA GLY A 164 5.34 1.03 -9.49
C GLY A 164 4.19 0.54 -10.37
N LYS A 165 3.81 -0.73 -10.34
CA LYS A 165 2.75 -1.32 -11.16
C LYS A 165 1.61 -1.85 -10.33
N ALA A 166 0.65 -0.99 -10.01
CA ALA A 166 -0.58 -1.36 -9.31
C ALA A 166 -1.70 -1.75 -10.28
N MET A 167 -2.63 -2.58 -9.81
CA MET A 167 -3.80 -3.05 -10.56
C MET A 167 -4.97 -3.31 -9.62
N VAL A 168 -6.17 -3.25 -10.16
CA VAL A 168 -7.38 -3.68 -9.43
C VAL A 168 -7.48 -5.20 -9.52
N GLN A 169 -7.69 -5.84 -8.37
CA GLN A 169 -7.91 -7.28 -8.27
C GLN A 169 -9.20 -7.56 -7.52
N GLU A 170 -10.07 -8.34 -8.13
CA GLU A 170 -11.31 -8.84 -7.55
C GLU A 170 -11.18 -10.35 -7.28
N ASN A 171 -12.14 -10.91 -6.54
CA ASN A 171 -12.23 -12.34 -6.26
C ASN A 171 -11.00 -12.96 -5.56
N VAL A 172 -10.39 -12.20 -4.65
CA VAL A 172 -9.37 -12.73 -3.75
C VAL A 172 -10.06 -13.55 -2.67
N SER A 173 -9.61 -14.80 -2.45
CA SER A 173 -10.25 -15.67 -1.45
C SER A 173 -10.09 -15.12 -0.03
N LYS A 174 -11.12 -15.29 0.79
CA LYS A 174 -11.08 -14.94 2.22
C LYS A 174 -9.92 -15.63 2.92
N ASP A 175 -9.74 -16.92 2.67
CA ASP A 175 -8.71 -17.74 3.34
C ASP A 175 -7.31 -17.17 3.11
N LEU A 176 -6.99 -16.77 1.87
CA LEU A 176 -5.71 -16.16 1.55
C LEU A 176 -5.50 -14.82 2.28
N ILE A 177 -6.54 -13.99 2.38
CA ILE A 177 -6.45 -12.74 3.14
C ILE A 177 -6.24 -13.02 4.63
N ILE A 178 -6.98 -13.96 5.22
CA ILE A 178 -6.83 -14.36 6.62
C ILE A 178 -5.40 -14.87 6.89
N GLU A 179 -4.84 -15.71 6.04
CA GLU A 179 -3.46 -16.18 6.17
C GLU A 179 -2.44 -15.02 6.16
N VAL A 180 -2.58 -14.07 5.23
CA VAL A 180 -1.68 -12.90 5.15
C VAL A 180 -1.79 -12.03 6.40
N LEU A 181 -3.01 -11.81 6.90
CA LEU A 181 -3.24 -11.06 8.14
C LEU A 181 -2.64 -11.78 9.35
N GLN A 182 -2.80 -13.10 9.43
CA GLN A 182 -2.24 -13.91 10.51
C GLN A 182 -0.71 -13.83 10.54
N ASP A 183 -0.07 -14.02 9.39
CA ASP A 183 1.38 -13.87 9.29
C ASP A 183 1.88 -12.50 9.75
N SER A 184 1.14 -11.44 9.44
CA SER A 184 1.50 -10.08 9.85
C SER A 184 1.29 -9.80 11.34
N LEU A 185 0.41 -10.54 11.99
CA LEU A 185 0.23 -10.52 13.44
C LEU A 185 1.33 -11.29 14.18
N GLU A 186 1.92 -12.30 13.54
CA GLU A 186 2.91 -13.20 14.14
C GLU A 186 4.38 -12.78 13.88
N ARG A 187 4.64 -11.90 12.91
CA ARG A 187 5.98 -11.36 12.63
C ARG A 187 6.42 -10.34 13.68
#